data_40a68b20a464eb80c1ff0ac255709832
#
_entry.id   40a68b20a464eb80c1ff0ac255709832
#
_cell.length_a   1.000
_cell.length_b   1.000
_cell.length_c   1.000
_cell.angle_alpha   90.00
_cell.angle_beta   90.00
_cell.angle_gamma   90.00
#
_symmetry.space_group_name_H-M   'P 1'
#
loop_
_entity.id
_entity.type
_entity.pdbx_description
1 polymer ?
#
loop_
_entity_poly.entity_id
_entity_poly.type
_entity_poly.pdbx_seq_one_letter_code
_entity_poly.pdbx_strand_id
1 'polypeptide(L)'
;MAISILIIGCTSTTTIPQNQVEPSGIPIPQKASAKTLQKTADVLSVSIDLGSGSTQSLETKGENYAIKLMDPGGSGSYKFNPEQISLSAGKIYSFQLISETEAHSFTIEKSGIDQWVEANQTIEFNYAFSNPGKYQLICIPHQTLGMVTEIIVQ
;
A
#
# COMPACT_ATOMS: atom_id res chain seq x y z
N MET A 1 -3.15 -79.09 11.41
CA MET A 1 -3.61 -78.60 10.10
C MET A 1 -3.32 -77.10 9.99
N ALA A 2 -2.29 -76.77 9.31
CA ALA A 2 -1.91 -75.35 9.09
C ALA A 2 -2.32 -74.99 7.68
N ILE A 3 -3.12 -73.93 7.52
CA ILE A 3 -3.49 -73.34 6.22
C ILE A 3 -2.65 -72.10 5.99
N SER A 4 -1.72 -72.22 5.04
CA SER A 4 -0.95 -71.10 4.55
C SER A 4 -1.74 -70.37 3.47
N ILE A 5 -2.05 -69.10 3.70
CA ILE A 5 -2.64 -68.20 2.70
C ILE A 5 -1.52 -67.43 2.05
N LEU A 6 -1.30 -67.64 0.78
CA LEU A 6 -0.36 -66.93 -0.07
C LEU A 6 -1.05 -65.67 -0.63
N ILE A 7 -0.61 -64.48 -0.21
CA ILE A 7 -1.08 -63.22 -0.76
C ILE A 7 -0.14 -62.81 -1.90
N ILE A 8 -0.65 -62.87 -3.12
CA ILE A 8 0.05 -62.37 -4.32
C ILE A 8 -0.22 -60.84 -4.40
N GLY A 9 0.81 -60.06 -4.14
CA GLY A 9 0.77 -58.61 -4.32
C GLY A 9 0.93 -58.26 -5.80
N CYS A 10 -0.10 -57.71 -6.42
CA CYS A 10 0.00 -57.01 -7.70
C CYS A 10 0.42 -55.57 -7.47
N THR A 11 1.65 -55.23 -7.76
CA THR A 11 2.13 -53.83 -7.86
C THR A 11 1.84 -53.33 -9.26
N SER A 12 0.74 -52.61 -9.43
CA SER A 12 0.51 -51.87 -10.67
C SER A 12 1.14 -50.45 -10.53
N THR A 13 2.29 -50.30 -11.11
CA THR A 13 2.94 -48.98 -11.27
C THR A 13 2.26 -48.25 -12.43
N THR A 14 1.30 -47.41 -12.11
CA THR A 14 0.70 -46.50 -13.09
C THR A 14 1.60 -45.26 -13.20
N THR A 15 2.42 -45.19 -14.24
CA THR A 15 3.17 -44.03 -14.61
C THR A 15 2.22 -43.00 -15.24
N ILE A 16 1.89 -41.94 -14.52
CA ILE A 16 1.15 -40.81 -15.05
C ILE A 16 2.17 -39.93 -15.81
N PRO A 17 1.96 -39.61 -17.08
CA PRO A 17 2.79 -38.63 -17.77
C PRO A 17 2.50 -37.24 -17.15
N GLN A 18 3.49 -36.66 -16.50
CA GLN A 18 3.46 -35.28 -16.09
C GLN A 18 3.48 -34.39 -17.35
N ASN A 19 2.29 -33.99 -17.77
CA ASN A 19 2.16 -32.84 -18.66
C ASN A 19 2.37 -31.61 -17.79
N GLN A 20 3.58 -31.07 -17.80
CA GLN A 20 3.91 -29.79 -17.18
C GLN A 20 3.18 -28.70 -17.96
N VAL A 21 2.00 -28.34 -17.51
CA VAL A 21 1.43 -27.03 -17.79
C VAL A 21 2.13 -26.08 -16.84
N GLU A 22 3.12 -25.36 -17.34
CA GLU A 22 3.67 -24.21 -16.66
C GLU A 22 2.52 -23.23 -16.40
N PRO A 23 2.19 -22.88 -15.14
CA PRO A 23 1.35 -21.75 -14.90
C PRO A 23 2.14 -20.51 -15.32
N SER A 24 1.64 -19.84 -16.36
CA SER A 24 2.09 -18.51 -16.77
C SER A 24 2.26 -17.67 -15.50
N GLY A 25 3.51 -17.43 -15.14
CA GLY A 25 3.86 -16.66 -13.95
C GLY A 25 3.33 -15.25 -14.10
N ILE A 26 2.32 -14.94 -13.33
CA ILE A 26 2.03 -13.57 -12.97
C ILE A 26 3.27 -13.08 -12.23
N PRO A 27 3.99 -12.06 -12.70
CA PRO A 27 5.14 -11.56 -11.96
C PRO A 27 4.64 -11.07 -10.60
N ILE A 28 5.03 -11.76 -9.55
CA ILE A 28 4.88 -11.23 -8.19
C ILE A 28 5.70 -9.94 -8.15
N PRO A 29 5.14 -8.79 -7.79
CA PRO A 29 5.93 -7.59 -7.66
C PRO A 29 7.01 -7.87 -6.61
N GLN A 30 8.24 -7.94 -7.07
CA GLN A 30 9.39 -8.06 -6.18
C GLN A 30 9.37 -6.87 -5.24
N LYS A 31 9.43 -7.18 -3.94
CA LYS A 31 9.69 -6.25 -2.85
C LYS A 31 10.71 -5.20 -3.28
N ALA A 32 10.24 -4.03 -3.66
CA ALA A 32 11.11 -2.93 -4.01
C ALA A 32 11.90 -2.58 -2.74
N SER A 33 13.18 -2.91 -2.77
CA SER A 33 14.12 -2.48 -1.75
C SER A 33 14.02 -0.97 -1.62
N ALA A 34 13.86 -0.48 -0.41
CA ALA A 34 13.69 0.92 -0.03
C ALA A 34 14.84 1.86 -0.46
N LYS A 35 15.68 1.46 -1.38
CA LYS A 35 16.88 2.19 -1.83
C LYS A 35 16.77 2.79 -3.23
N THR A 36 15.69 2.57 -3.97
CA THR A 36 15.58 3.01 -5.38
C THR A 36 14.47 4.02 -5.64
N LEU A 37 13.69 4.43 -4.63
CA LEU A 37 12.63 5.42 -4.79
C LEU A 37 13.06 6.86 -4.47
N GLN A 38 14.37 7.13 -4.38
CA GLN A 38 14.88 8.50 -4.25
C GLN A 38 15.05 9.25 -5.57
N LYS A 39 14.57 8.75 -6.71
CA LYS A 39 14.87 9.36 -8.03
C LYS A 39 13.66 9.85 -8.82
N THR A 40 12.51 10.06 -8.23
CA THR A 40 11.40 10.74 -8.92
C THR A 40 10.74 11.84 -8.10
N ALA A 41 11.44 12.37 -7.11
CA ALA A 41 11.16 13.70 -6.62
C ALA A 41 11.98 14.70 -7.44
N ASP A 42 11.78 14.71 -8.75
CA ASP A 42 12.19 15.84 -9.58
C ASP A 42 11.21 16.97 -9.28
N VAL A 43 11.49 17.59 -8.14
CA VAL A 43 10.96 18.90 -7.79
C VAL A 43 11.39 19.80 -8.91
N LEU A 44 10.44 20.37 -9.64
CA LEU A 44 10.67 21.47 -10.55
C LEU A 44 11.30 22.61 -9.73
N SER A 45 12.62 22.61 -9.60
CA SER A 45 13.37 23.72 -9.04
C SER A 45 13.34 24.82 -10.09
N VAL A 46 12.36 25.71 -10.02
CA VAL A 46 12.40 26.96 -10.74
C VAL A 46 13.39 27.85 -10.02
N SER A 47 14.65 27.85 -10.48
CA SER A 47 15.65 28.82 -10.03
C SER A 47 15.36 30.17 -10.69
N ILE A 48 14.75 31.10 -9.98
CA ILE A 48 14.70 32.49 -10.39
C ILE A 48 15.98 33.13 -9.88
N ASP A 49 16.95 33.31 -10.76
CA ASP A 49 18.18 34.06 -10.47
C ASP A 49 17.84 35.54 -10.43
N LEU A 50 17.57 36.08 -9.24
CA LEU A 50 17.50 37.48 -8.94
C LEU A 50 18.83 37.87 -8.29
N GLY A 51 19.84 38.12 -9.10
CA GLY A 51 21.18 38.57 -8.77
C GLY A 51 21.36 39.15 -7.35
N SER A 52 21.81 38.35 -6.45
CA SER A 52 22.61 38.56 -5.25
C SER A 52 22.36 37.44 -4.23
N GLY A 53 23.09 36.39 -4.30
CA GLY A 53 23.64 35.61 -3.19
C GLY A 53 22.73 35.01 -2.14
N SER A 54 21.53 34.48 -2.46
CA SER A 54 20.84 33.58 -1.54
C SER A 54 19.94 32.61 -2.33
N THR A 55 20.42 31.40 -2.56
CA THR A 55 19.60 30.28 -3.05
C THR A 55 18.70 29.85 -1.91
N GLN A 56 17.52 30.42 -1.79
CA GLN A 56 16.46 29.85 -0.97
C GLN A 56 15.76 28.80 -1.83
N SER A 57 16.03 27.52 -1.55
CA SER A 57 15.18 26.45 -2.01
C SER A 57 13.82 26.64 -1.36
N LEU A 58 12.82 27.05 -2.14
CA LEU A 58 11.43 27.04 -1.70
C LEU A 58 10.99 25.56 -1.62
N GLU A 59 11.34 24.91 -0.53
CA GLU A 59 10.69 23.65 -0.18
C GLU A 59 9.24 23.99 0.15
N THR A 60 8.35 23.71 -0.79
CA THR A 60 6.91 23.85 -0.59
C THR A 60 6.46 22.74 0.34
N LYS A 61 6.70 22.95 1.64
CA LYS A 61 6.23 22.02 2.67
C LYS A 61 4.70 22.07 2.66
N GLY A 62 4.09 20.91 2.37
CA GLY A 62 2.64 20.74 2.44
C GLY A 62 2.11 20.94 3.87
N GLU A 63 0.82 21.18 3.99
CA GLU A 63 0.15 21.14 5.30
C GLU A 63 0.18 19.71 5.84
N ASN A 64 0.66 19.56 7.08
CA ASN A 64 0.80 18.24 7.70
C ASN A 64 -0.58 17.64 8.02
N TYR A 65 -0.78 16.39 7.59
CA TYR A 65 -2.00 15.64 7.83
C TYR A 65 -1.66 14.23 8.32
N ALA A 66 -1.80 14.00 9.64
CA ALA A 66 -1.51 12.71 10.23
C ALA A 66 -2.74 11.79 10.19
N ILE A 67 -2.56 10.56 9.73
CA ILE A 67 -3.58 9.52 9.65
C ILE A 67 -3.04 8.26 10.30
N LYS A 68 -3.74 7.78 11.33
CA LYS A 68 -3.47 6.48 11.93
C LYS A 68 -4.28 5.39 11.22
N LEU A 69 -3.60 4.31 10.88
CA LEU A 69 -4.19 3.09 10.36
C LEU A 69 -4.30 2.13 11.53
N MET A 70 -5.53 1.86 11.96
CA MET A 70 -5.77 1.30 13.29
C MET A 70 -6.46 -0.06 13.26
N ASP A 71 -5.99 -0.95 14.14
CA ASP A 71 -6.72 -2.07 14.69
C ASP A 71 -6.58 -2.04 16.23
N PRO A 72 -7.44 -1.28 16.93
CA PRO A 72 -7.29 -1.06 18.35
C PRO A 72 -7.26 -2.35 19.16
N GLY A 73 -6.08 -2.65 19.72
CA GLY A 73 -5.84 -3.82 20.57
C GLY A 73 -5.98 -5.17 19.87
N GLY A 74 -5.82 -5.24 18.54
CA GLY A 74 -6.00 -6.46 17.77
C GLY A 74 -7.44 -6.94 17.76
N SER A 75 -8.39 -6.02 17.83
CA SER A 75 -9.84 -6.32 17.96
C SER A 75 -10.50 -6.73 16.64
N GLY A 76 -9.82 -6.57 15.51
CA GLY A 76 -10.40 -6.71 14.18
C GLY A 76 -11.31 -5.52 13.80
N SER A 77 -11.26 -4.43 14.56
CA SER A 77 -12.02 -3.21 14.29
C SER A 77 -11.17 -2.21 13.51
N TYR A 78 -10.97 -2.53 12.25
CA TYR A 78 -10.09 -1.78 11.34
C TYR A 78 -10.66 -0.45 10.94
N LYS A 79 -9.87 0.63 11.09
CA LYS A 79 -10.29 1.99 10.72
C LYS A 79 -9.14 2.95 10.45
N PHE A 80 -9.45 3.99 9.70
CA PHE A 80 -8.61 5.19 9.59
C PHE A 80 -8.98 6.18 10.68
N ASN A 81 -8.00 6.88 11.23
CA ASN A 81 -8.25 7.96 12.19
C ASN A 81 -7.45 9.21 11.77
N PRO A 82 -8.12 10.32 11.45
CA PRO A 82 -9.57 10.55 11.56
C PRO A 82 -10.40 9.71 10.56
N GLU A 83 -11.62 9.34 10.94
CA GLU A 83 -12.55 8.61 10.08
C GLU A 83 -13.12 9.50 8.96
N GLN A 84 -13.17 10.80 9.16
CA GLN A 84 -13.60 11.78 8.18
C GLN A 84 -12.44 12.69 7.81
N ILE A 85 -12.10 12.74 6.53
CA ILE A 85 -10.98 13.51 5.99
C ILE A 85 -11.55 14.56 5.04
N SER A 86 -11.30 15.84 5.33
CA SER A 86 -11.70 16.97 4.49
C SER A 86 -10.48 17.77 4.08
N LEU A 87 -10.32 17.98 2.76
CA LEU A 87 -9.17 18.64 2.16
C LEU A 87 -9.62 19.71 1.17
N SER A 88 -8.71 20.61 0.78
CA SER A 88 -8.94 21.62 -0.27
C SER A 88 -8.24 21.22 -1.57
N ALA A 89 -8.93 21.38 -2.69
CA ALA A 89 -8.35 21.15 -4.01
C ALA A 89 -7.17 22.11 -4.28
N GLY A 90 -6.15 21.60 -4.98
CA GLY A 90 -4.96 22.37 -5.34
C GLY A 90 -3.97 22.63 -4.20
N LYS A 91 -4.31 22.27 -2.96
CA LYS A 91 -3.43 22.43 -1.81
C LYS A 91 -2.53 21.20 -1.65
N ILE A 92 -1.25 21.44 -1.36
CA ILE A 92 -0.30 20.34 -1.07
C ILE A 92 -0.45 19.94 0.40
N TYR A 93 -0.64 18.65 0.63
CA TYR A 93 -0.65 18.04 1.95
C TYR A 93 0.56 17.11 2.11
N SER A 94 1.19 17.17 3.28
CA SER A 94 2.18 16.20 3.73
C SER A 94 1.45 15.16 4.59
N PHE A 95 1.12 14.03 3.99
CA PHE A 95 0.48 12.93 4.68
C PHE A 95 1.49 12.16 5.50
N GLN A 96 1.20 11.98 6.79
CA GLN A 96 1.94 11.11 7.67
C GLN A 96 1.04 9.91 8.02
N LEU A 97 1.38 8.73 7.51
CA LEU A 97 0.66 7.49 7.77
C LEU A 97 1.34 6.70 8.87
N ILE A 98 0.59 6.35 9.91
CA ILE A 98 1.11 5.69 11.11
C ILE A 98 0.39 4.36 11.30
N SER A 99 1.13 3.25 11.28
CA SER A 99 0.63 1.93 11.62
C SER A 99 1.31 1.42 12.91
N GLU A 100 0.52 1.01 13.90
CA GLU A 100 1.03 0.61 15.21
C GLU A 100 1.13 -0.92 15.37
N THR A 101 0.18 -1.68 14.87
CA THR A 101 0.05 -3.10 15.22
C THR A 101 0.35 -4.05 14.06
N GLU A 102 -0.13 -3.76 12.87
CA GLU A 102 0.00 -4.61 11.71
C GLU A 102 0.14 -3.81 10.40
N ALA A 103 0.35 -4.51 9.30
CA ALA A 103 0.50 -3.85 8.01
C ALA A 103 -0.84 -3.39 7.44
N HIS A 104 -0.86 -2.19 6.90
CA HIS A 104 -2.03 -1.57 6.27
C HIS A 104 -1.68 -0.99 4.90
N SER A 105 -2.70 -0.69 4.11
CA SER A 105 -2.53 0.18 2.94
C SER A 105 -3.38 1.44 3.06
N PHE A 106 -2.91 2.49 2.40
CA PHE A 106 -3.63 3.73 2.16
C PHE A 106 -3.77 3.88 0.65
N THR A 107 -4.90 3.42 0.13
CA THR A 107 -5.11 3.26 -1.32
C THR A 107 -6.30 4.07 -1.78
N ILE A 108 -6.08 4.92 -2.79
CA ILE A 108 -7.10 5.73 -3.44
C ILE A 108 -6.96 5.54 -4.95
N GLU A 109 -7.71 4.61 -5.52
CA GLU A 109 -7.57 4.20 -6.93
C GLU A 109 -7.71 5.39 -7.90
N LYS A 110 -8.69 6.26 -7.71
CA LYS A 110 -8.93 7.41 -8.60
C LYS A 110 -7.80 8.42 -8.65
N SER A 111 -6.92 8.44 -7.65
CA SER A 111 -5.80 9.36 -7.57
C SER A 111 -4.45 8.68 -7.82
N GLY A 112 -4.43 7.36 -7.97
CA GLY A 112 -3.21 6.57 -8.12
C GLY A 112 -2.37 6.50 -6.87
N ILE A 113 -2.93 6.83 -5.71
CA ILE A 113 -2.24 6.66 -4.42
C ILE A 113 -2.36 5.21 -3.99
N ASP A 114 -1.21 4.59 -3.72
CA ASP A 114 -1.13 3.24 -3.16
C ASP A 114 0.11 3.15 -2.27
N GLN A 115 -0.08 3.36 -0.97
CA GLN A 115 0.98 3.37 0.03
C GLN A 115 0.82 2.19 0.98
N TRP A 116 1.87 1.40 1.09
CA TRP A 116 1.94 0.30 2.05
C TRP A 116 2.71 0.72 3.29
N VAL A 117 2.15 0.44 4.46
CA VAL A 117 2.73 0.79 5.77
C VAL A 117 2.84 -0.48 6.60
N GLU A 118 4.05 -0.90 6.90
CA GLU A 118 4.29 -2.07 7.75
C GLU A 118 3.94 -1.78 9.22
N ALA A 119 3.78 -2.85 10.00
CA ALA A 119 3.58 -2.74 11.45
C ALA A 119 4.67 -1.90 12.12
N ASN A 120 4.29 -1.03 13.04
CA ASN A 120 5.17 -0.12 13.77
C ASN A 120 5.96 0.85 12.86
N GLN A 121 5.42 1.14 11.68
CA GLN A 121 6.01 2.12 10.76
C GLN A 121 5.20 3.40 10.67
N THR A 122 5.94 4.45 10.35
CA THR A 122 5.41 5.74 9.90
C THR A 122 6.05 6.07 8.56
N ILE A 123 5.23 6.40 7.58
CA ILE A 123 5.71 6.89 6.29
C ILE A 123 5.13 8.27 6.00
N GLU A 124 5.83 9.04 5.16
CA GLU A 124 5.40 10.38 4.75
C GLU A 124 5.45 10.51 3.23
N PHE A 125 4.47 11.21 2.67
CA PHE A 125 4.46 11.59 1.26
C PHE A 125 3.65 12.86 1.05
N ASN A 126 3.97 13.60 -0.01
CA ASN A 126 3.24 14.80 -0.39
C ASN A 126 2.26 14.49 -1.52
N TYR A 127 1.06 15.04 -1.43
CA TYR A 127 0.06 14.92 -2.48
C TYR A 127 -0.86 16.14 -2.53
N ALA A 128 -1.31 16.49 -3.75
CA ALA A 128 -2.30 17.53 -3.98
C ALA A 128 -3.43 16.98 -4.84
N PHE A 129 -4.65 17.04 -4.33
CA PHE A 129 -5.83 16.70 -5.11
C PHE A 129 -6.19 17.86 -6.04
N SER A 130 -6.09 17.66 -7.35
CA SER A 130 -6.35 18.72 -8.33
C SER A 130 -7.83 19.07 -8.47
N ASN A 131 -8.73 18.12 -8.23
CA ASN A 131 -10.15 18.29 -8.45
C ASN A 131 -10.95 18.09 -7.16
N PRO A 132 -11.99 18.92 -6.93
CA PRO A 132 -12.95 18.66 -5.87
C PRO A 132 -13.72 17.35 -6.12
N GLY A 133 -14.15 16.71 -5.05
CA GLY A 133 -14.93 15.47 -5.14
C GLY A 133 -14.79 14.55 -3.94
N LYS A 134 -15.41 13.38 -4.05
CA LYS A 134 -15.30 12.30 -3.08
C LYS A 134 -14.35 11.22 -3.61
N TYR A 135 -13.38 10.90 -2.83
CA TYR A 135 -12.36 9.90 -3.12
C TYR A 135 -12.47 8.77 -2.10
N GLN A 136 -12.78 7.57 -2.57
CA GLN A 136 -12.81 6.41 -1.71
C GLN A 136 -11.39 6.05 -1.28
N LEU A 137 -11.18 5.93 0.03
CA LEU A 137 -9.97 5.46 0.66
C LEU A 137 -10.21 4.07 1.22
N ILE A 138 -9.37 3.12 0.85
CA ILE A 138 -9.44 1.73 1.29
C ILE A 138 -8.11 1.27 1.87
N CYS A 139 -8.18 0.30 2.78
CA CYS A 139 -7.04 -0.53 3.15
C CYS A 139 -7.21 -1.89 2.47
N ILE A 140 -6.40 -2.21 1.46
CA ILE A 140 -6.56 -3.42 0.64
C ILE A 140 -6.70 -4.69 1.49
N PRO A 141 -5.81 -4.99 2.46
CA PRO A 141 -5.94 -6.21 3.26
C PRO A 141 -7.16 -6.24 4.18
N HIS A 142 -7.72 -5.08 4.57
CA HIS A 142 -8.81 -5.00 5.54
C HIS A 142 -10.11 -4.39 4.98
N GLN A 143 -10.20 -4.22 3.67
CA GLN A 143 -11.38 -3.66 3.01
C GLN A 143 -12.65 -4.48 3.29
N THR A 144 -12.55 -5.81 3.24
CA THR A 144 -13.67 -6.71 3.51
C THR A 144 -14.08 -6.73 4.99
N LEU A 145 -13.22 -6.23 5.86
CA LEU A 145 -13.44 -6.07 7.30
C LEU A 145 -13.91 -4.66 7.67
N GLY A 146 -14.21 -3.83 6.65
CA GLY A 146 -14.80 -2.51 6.83
C GLY A 146 -13.82 -1.35 6.90
N MET A 147 -12.51 -1.55 6.65
CA MET A 147 -11.54 -0.45 6.62
C MET A 147 -11.65 0.34 5.32
N VAL A 148 -12.71 1.12 5.23
CA VAL A 148 -13.07 1.96 4.08
C VAL A 148 -13.60 3.29 4.60
N THR A 149 -13.20 4.39 3.98
CA THR A 149 -13.74 5.74 4.25
C THR A 149 -13.71 6.60 3.00
N GLU A 150 -14.11 7.87 3.12
CA GLU A 150 -14.06 8.85 2.03
C GLU A 150 -13.21 10.06 2.42
N ILE A 151 -12.41 10.53 1.47
CA ILE A 151 -11.79 11.85 1.52
C ILE A 151 -12.68 12.81 0.74
N ILE A 152 -13.10 13.88 1.38
CA ILE A 152 -13.90 14.95 0.77
C ILE A 152 -12.95 16.08 0.39
N VAL A 153 -12.82 16.36 -0.89
CA VAL A 153 -12.02 17.47 -1.43
C VAL A 153 -12.96 18.58 -1.88
N GLN A 154 -12.75 19.78 -1.38
CA GLN A 154 -13.55 20.98 -1.66
C GLN A 154 -12.76 22.03 -2.43
#